data_03653af28f5973ab2a845415a56eb6db
#
_entry.id   03653af28f5973ab2a845415a56eb6db
#
_cell.length_a   1.000
_cell.length_b   1.000
_cell.length_c   1.000
_cell.angle_alpha   90.00
_cell.angle_beta   90.00
_cell.angle_gamma   90.00
#
_symmetry.space_group_name_H-M   'P 1'
#
loop_
_entity.id
_entity.type
_entity.pdbx_description
1 polymer ?
#
loop_
_entity_poly.entity_id
_entity_poly.type
_entity_poly.pdbx_seq_one_letter_code
_entity_poly.pdbx_strand_id
1 'polypeptide(L)'
;MLNLPLKIEASEKDYLYIETSQIPNAGKGLFSAIKIYRDEIISIFKGEILTETEAENRVGKNLDKYFINMIDGTIMDSMNTTCFAKYANDAEALGKTQFQNNAKITLDDENNVCIIATKNIKSYQEIFCSYGKKYWEKHS
;
A
#
# COMPACT_ATOMS: atom_id res chain seq x y z
N MET A 1 23.88 4.45 -14.49
CA MET A 1 23.42 3.69 -13.32
C MET A 1 21.95 3.99 -13.06
N LEU A 2 21.18 2.95 -12.81
CA LEU A 2 19.76 3.14 -12.53
C LEU A 2 19.54 3.55 -11.08
N ASN A 3 18.66 4.51 -10.87
CA ASN A 3 18.21 4.90 -9.55
C ASN A 3 16.91 4.12 -9.26
N LEU A 4 16.99 3.22 -8.30
CA LEU A 4 15.84 2.46 -7.88
C LEU A 4 15.29 3.03 -6.58
N PRO A 5 13.98 3.01 -6.37
CA PRO A 5 12.93 2.48 -7.25
C PRO A 5 12.62 3.39 -8.43
N LEU A 6 12.06 2.81 -9.49
CA LEU A 6 11.74 3.51 -10.72
C LEU A 6 10.30 4.04 -10.67
N LYS A 7 10.14 5.30 -11.06
CA LYS A 7 8.82 5.92 -11.07
C LYS A 7 8.10 5.65 -12.39
N ILE A 8 6.82 5.28 -12.32
CA ILE A 8 5.98 5.14 -13.51
C ILE A 8 5.58 6.52 -13.99
N GLU A 9 5.80 6.80 -15.28
CA GLU A 9 5.52 8.11 -15.88
C GLU A 9 4.07 8.22 -16.31
N ALA A 10 3.15 8.11 -15.36
CA ALA A 10 1.72 8.28 -15.58
C ALA A 10 1.08 8.57 -14.24
N SER A 11 -0.08 9.23 -14.27
CA SER A 11 -0.84 9.43 -13.04
C SER A 11 -1.43 8.11 -12.61
N GLU A 12 -1.48 7.88 -11.30
CA GLU A 12 -1.99 6.61 -10.76
C GLU A 12 -3.40 6.29 -11.28
N LYS A 13 -4.26 7.29 -11.36
CA LYS A 13 -5.64 7.12 -11.87
C LYS A 13 -5.70 6.65 -13.32
N ASP A 14 -4.62 6.79 -14.07
CA ASP A 14 -4.58 6.40 -15.47
C ASP A 14 -4.22 4.92 -15.65
N TYR A 15 -3.67 4.27 -14.62
CA TYR A 15 -3.32 2.85 -14.73
C TYR A 15 -3.79 2.00 -13.55
N LEU A 16 -4.15 2.59 -12.42
CA LEU A 16 -4.65 1.83 -11.26
C LEU A 16 -6.17 1.88 -11.18
N TYR A 17 -6.76 0.78 -10.72
CA TYR A 17 -8.20 0.72 -10.48
C TYR A 17 -8.51 -0.21 -9.31
N ILE A 18 -9.72 -0.07 -8.78
CA ILE A 18 -10.18 -0.81 -7.60
C ILE A 18 -11.29 -1.75 -8.05
N GLU A 19 -11.16 -3.01 -7.70
CA GLU A 19 -12.14 -4.05 -7.97
C GLU A 19 -12.27 -4.96 -6.75
N THR A 20 -13.25 -5.84 -6.74
CA THR A 20 -13.36 -6.86 -5.70
C THR A 20 -12.10 -7.71 -5.73
N SER A 21 -11.48 -7.91 -4.56
CA SER A 21 -10.28 -8.73 -4.46
C SER A 21 -10.56 -10.18 -4.84
N GLN A 22 -9.58 -10.82 -5.43
CA GLN A 22 -9.64 -12.25 -5.74
C GLN A 22 -9.55 -13.11 -4.48
N ILE A 23 -9.08 -12.53 -3.37
CA ILE A 23 -9.07 -13.23 -2.09
C ILE A 23 -10.48 -13.17 -1.51
N PRO A 24 -11.11 -14.32 -1.21
CA PRO A 24 -12.45 -14.34 -0.64
C PRO A 24 -12.52 -13.54 0.66
N ASN A 25 -13.55 -12.73 0.78
CA ASN A 25 -13.84 -11.93 1.98
C ASN A 25 -12.81 -10.82 2.27
N ALA A 26 -11.93 -10.52 1.33
CA ALA A 26 -10.95 -9.45 1.51
C ALA A 26 -11.49 -8.07 1.10
N GLY A 27 -12.70 -8.00 0.57
CA GLY A 27 -13.30 -6.76 0.11
C GLY A 27 -12.70 -6.29 -1.20
N LYS A 28 -12.31 -5.03 -1.27
CA LYS A 28 -11.72 -4.47 -2.49
C LYS A 28 -10.23 -4.76 -2.57
N GLY A 29 -9.70 -4.78 -3.78
CA GLY A 29 -8.29 -4.94 -4.06
C GLY A 29 -7.80 -3.91 -5.06
N LEU A 30 -6.51 -3.85 -5.24
CA LEU A 30 -5.83 -2.93 -6.15
C LEU A 30 -5.35 -3.68 -7.38
N PHE A 31 -5.60 -3.10 -8.55
CA PHE A 31 -5.24 -3.70 -9.84
C PHE A 31 -4.57 -2.66 -10.72
N SER A 32 -3.75 -3.12 -11.65
CA SER A 32 -3.17 -2.26 -12.67
C SER A 32 -3.62 -2.69 -14.05
N ALA A 33 -4.04 -1.72 -14.86
CA ALA A 33 -4.38 -1.96 -16.27
C ALA A 33 -3.15 -2.13 -17.15
N ILE A 34 -1.96 -1.75 -16.65
CA ILE A 34 -0.71 -1.88 -17.40
C ILE A 34 0.21 -2.89 -16.72
N LYS A 35 1.16 -3.40 -17.49
CA LYS A 35 2.24 -4.22 -16.92
C LYS A 35 3.14 -3.33 -16.06
N ILE A 36 3.49 -3.86 -14.88
CA ILE A 36 4.41 -3.18 -13.96
C ILE A 36 5.65 -4.04 -13.84
N TYR A 37 6.81 -3.42 -13.91
CA TYR A 37 8.07 -4.13 -13.82
C TYR A 37 8.61 -4.08 -12.39
N ARG A 38 9.37 -5.10 -12.05
CA ARG A 38 10.05 -5.16 -10.75
C ARG A 38 10.77 -3.85 -10.45
N ASP A 39 10.68 -3.40 -9.21
CA ASP A 39 11.29 -2.19 -8.67
C ASP A 39 10.62 -0.88 -9.10
N GLU A 40 9.53 -0.95 -9.88
CA GLU A 40 8.77 0.26 -10.17
C GLU A 40 7.88 0.64 -8.99
N ILE A 41 7.75 1.94 -8.74
CA ILE A 41 6.82 2.47 -7.74
C ILE A 41 5.42 2.36 -8.31
N ILE A 42 4.57 1.61 -7.61
CA ILE A 42 3.19 1.38 -8.05
C ILE A 42 2.29 2.53 -7.62
N SER A 43 2.39 2.93 -6.36
CA SER A 43 1.48 3.91 -5.77
C SER A 43 2.12 4.53 -4.52
N ILE A 44 1.82 5.80 -4.29
CA ILE A 44 2.28 6.52 -3.11
C ILE A 44 1.10 6.63 -2.14
N PHE A 45 1.33 6.31 -0.87
CA PHE A 45 0.31 6.49 0.16
C PHE A 45 0.06 7.96 0.39
N LYS A 46 -1.21 8.31 0.54
CA LYS A 46 -1.67 9.66 0.82
C LYS A 46 -2.66 9.60 1.97
N GLY A 47 -2.61 10.58 2.84
CA GLY A 47 -3.52 10.61 3.97
C GLY A 47 -3.25 11.79 4.87
N GLU A 48 -3.98 11.82 5.97
CA GLU A 48 -3.83 12.84 7.01
C GLU A 48 -2.76 12.42 7.99
N ILE A 49 -1.90 13.34 8.37
CA ILE A 49 -0.95 13.10 9.46
C ILE A 49 -1.66 13.46 10.76
N LEU A 50 -1.80 12.50 11.65
CA LEU A 50 -2.56 12.66 12.88
C LEU A 50 -1.68 13.02 14.06
N THR A 51 -2.23 13.83 14.98
CA THR A 51 -1.67 13.97 16.31
C THR A 51 -1.91 12.69 17.10
N GLU A 52 -1.19 12.51 18.20
CA GLU A 52 -1.38 11.35 19.07
C GLU A 52 -2.82 11.26 19.57
N THR A 53 -3.38 12.41 19.99
CA THR A 53 -4.77 12.47 20.47
C THR A 53 -5.77 12.09 19.39
N GLU A 54 -5.58 12.59 18.16
CA GLU A 54 -6.46 12.24 17.05
C GLU A 54 -6.40 10.75 16.72
N ALA A 55 -5.19 10.18 16.74
CA ALA A 55 -5.01 8.75 16.48
C ALA A 55 -5.69 7.91 17.55
N GLU A 56 -5.54 8.26 18.82
CA GLU A 56 -6.18 7.55 19.93
C GLU A 56 -7.70 7.60 19.83
N ASN A 57 -8.25 8.76 19.46
CA ASN A 57 -9.69 8.90 19.29
C ASN A 57 -10.22 7.99 18.18
N ARG A 58 -9.51 7.90 17.07
CA ARG A 58 -9.93 7.03 15.96
C ARG A 58 -9.82 5.56 16.30
N VAL A 59 -8.77 5.17 17.02
CA VAL A 59 -8.63 3.79 17.50
C VAL A 59 -9.80 3.42 18.42
N GLY A 60 -10.17 4.32 19.33
CA GLY A 60 -11.29 4.11 20.24
C GLY A 60 -12.63 3.94 19.54
N LYS A 61 -12.76 4.45 18.33
CA LYS A 61 -13.98 4.32 17.51
C LYS A 61 -13.86 3.25 16.44
N ASN A 62 -12.79 2.45 16.46
CA ASN A 62 -12.50 1.42 15.46
C ASN A 62 -12.35 2.00 14.04
N LEU A 63 -11.77 3.18 13.93
CA LEU A 63 -11.58 3.89 12.66
C LEU A 63 -10.10 3.91 12.23
N ASP A 64 -9.33 2.93 12.64
CA ASP A 64 -7.89 2.85 12.38
C ASP A 64 -7.49 1.89 11.26
N LYS A 65 -8.45 1.47 10.45
CA LYS A 65 -8.24 0.47 9.39
C LYS A 65 -7.13 0.82 8.41
N TYR A 66 -6.97 2.11 8.10
CA TYR A 66 -6.00 2.58 7.12
C TYR A 66 -4.87 3.40 7.73
N PHE A 67 -4.54 3.11 8.99
CA PHE A 67 -3.40 3.75 9.64
C PHE A 67 -2.09 3.21 9.11
N ILE A 68 -1.13 4.11 8.92
CA ILE A 68 0.24 3.76 8.57
C ILE A 68 1.16 4.42 9.59
N ASN A 69 1.99 3.63 10.24
CA ASN A 69 3.01 4.15 11.15
C ASN A 69 4.17 4.69 10.32
N MET A 70 4.45 5.96 10.50
CA MET A 70 5.53 6.63 9.80
C MET A 70 6.84 6.44 10.56
N ILE A 71 7.96 6.58 9.84
CA ILE A 71 9.29 6.39 10.44
C ILE A 71 9.56 7.40 11.56
N ASP A 72 9.03 8.62 11.46
CA ASP A 72 9.21 9.65 12.46
C ASP A 72 8.30 9.48 13.69
N GLY A 73 7.54 8.41 13.75
CA GLY A 73 6.64 8.14 14.87
C GLY A 73 5.24 8.70 14.70
N THR A 74 4.99 9.47 13.64
CA THR A 74 3.64 9.96 13.37
C THR A 74 2.80 8.88 12.73
N ILE A 75 1.49 9.11 12.65
CA ILE A 75 0.55 8.19 12.02
C ILE A 75 -0.13 8.90 10.86
N MET A 76 -0.14 8.27 9.69
CA MET A 76 -0.92 8.72 8.55
C MET A 76 -2.20 7.90 8.46
N ASP A 77 -3.33 8.57 8.24
CA ASP A 77 -4.60 7.90 8.03
C ASP A 77 -5.11 8.19 6.63
N SER A 78 -5.29 7.16 5.82
CA SER A 78 -5.75 7.27 4.44
C SER A 78 -7.26 7.12 4.30
N MET A 79 -8.00 6.95 5.40
CA MET A 79 -9.44 6.66 5.33
C MET A 79 -10.23 7.69 4.52
N ASN A 80 -9.98 8.97 4.75
CA ASN A 80 -10.73 10.05 4.13
C ASN A 80 -10.00 10.70 2.95
N THR A 81 -8.94 10.07 2.45
CA THR A 81 -8.13 10.59 1.37
C THR A 81 -8.18 9.64 0.18
N THR A 82 -8.29 10.17 -1.02
CA THR A 82 -8.18 9.36 -2.23
C THR A 82 -6.78 8.77 -2.29
N CYS A 83 -6.69 7.45 -2.19
CA CYS A 83 -5.41 6.76 -2.12
C CYS A 83 -5.59 5.35 -2.67
N PHE A 84 -4.96 5.06 -3.79
CA PHE A 84 -5.02 3.71 -4.38
C PHE A 84 -4.29 2.69 -3.53
N ALA A 85 -3.13 3.09 -2.99
CA ALA A 85 -2.25 2.17 -2.26
C ALA A 85 -2.94 1.47 -1.09
N LYS A 86 -3.90 2.13 -0.43
CA LYS A 86 -4.58 1.56 0.74
C LYS A 86 -5.42 0.32 0.42
N TYR A 87 -5.73 0.08 -0.85
CA TYR A 87 -6.55 -1.06 -1.26
C TYR A 87 -5.74 -2.32 -1.57
N ALA A 88 -4.42 -2.24 -1.59
CA ALA A 88 -3.61 -3.44 -1.79
C ALA A 88 -3.71 -4.34 -0.56
N ASN A 89 -4.12 -5.58 -0.77
CA ASN A 89 -4.21 -6.56 0.30
C ASN A 89 -2.88 -7.27 0.49
N ASP A 90 -2.63 -7.75 1.70
CA ASP A 90 -1.47 -8.59 1.98
C ASP A 90 -1.91 -10.05 1.89
N ALA A 91 -1.55 -10.71 0.79
CA ALA A 91 -2.00 -12.06 0.51
C ALA A 91 -1.45 -13.09 1.52
N GLU A 92 -0.29 -12.81 2.09
CA GLU A 92 0.37 -13.74 3.00
C GLU A 92 -0.08 -13.54 4.44
N ALA A 93 -0.50 -12.32 4.81
CA ALA A 93 -1.00 -12.04 6.14
C ALA A 93 -2.43 -12.54 6.38
N LEU A 94 -3.21 -12.71 5.30
CA LEU A 94 -4.60 -13.15 5.40
C LEU A 94 -4.75 -14.67 5.57
N GLY A 95 -3.64 -15.36 5.84
CA GLY A 95 -3.63 -16.79 6.04
C GLY A 95 -3.36 -17.56 4.76
N LYS A 96 -3.93 -18.77 4.66
CA LYS A 96 -3.65 -19.62 3.50
C LYS A 96 -4.44 -19.18 2.29
N THR A 97 -3.76 -18.59 1.32
CA THR A 97 -4.33 -18.31 0.01
C THR A 97 -3.40 -18.88 -1.05
N GLN A 98 -3.93 -19.02 -2.28
CA GLN A 98 -3.11 -19.42 -3.42
C GLN A 98 -2.26 -18.26 -3.95
N PHE A 99 -2.50 -17.05 -3.46
CA PHE A 99 -1.81 -15.85 -3.96
C PHE A 99 -0.58 -15.54 -3.14
N GLN A 100 0.38 -14.90 -3.78
CA GLN A 100 1.61 -14.44 -3.15
C GLN A 100 1.73 -12.94 -3.31
N ASN A 101 2.40 -12.29 -2.38
CA ASN A 101 2.67 -10.86 -2.49
C ASN A 101 3.62 -10.60 -3.67
N ASN A 102 3.32 -9.55 -4.43
CA ASN A 102 4.12 -9.11 -5.57
C ASN A 102 4.60 -7.68 -5.42
N ALA A 103 4.37 -7.10 -4.24
CA ALA A 103 4.76 -5.73 -3.92
C ALA A 103 5.07 -5.63 -2.43
N LYS A 104 5.70 -4.54 -2.04
CA LYS A 104 6.00 -4.26 -0.63
C LYS A 104 5.92 -2.77 -0.37
N ILE A 105 5.73 -2.40 0.90
CA ILE A 105 5.80 -1.00 1.33
C ILE A 105 7.27 -0.64 1.57
N THR A 106 7.66 0.55 1.11
CA THR A 106 8.99 1.09 1.33
C THR A 106 8.92 2.63 1.25
N LEU A 107 10.05 3.28 1.36
CA LEU A 107 10.16 4.72 1.16
C LEU A 107 10.77 4.99 -0.21
N ASP A 108 10.30 6.06 -0.87
CA ASP A 108 10.95 6.52 -2.09
C ASP A 108 12.10 7.48 -1.74
N ASP A 109 12.72 8.07 -2.76
CA ASP A 109 13.87 8.97 -2.57
C ASP A 109 13.51 10.24 -1.79
N GLU A 110 12.23 10.57 -1.72
CA GLU A 110 11.74 11.75 -1.00
C GLU A 110 11.11 11.41 0.34
N ASN A 111 11.33 10.18 0.81
CA ASN A 111 10.78 9.66 2.07
C ASN A 111 9.26 9.53 2.09
N ASN A 112 8.63 9.45 0.93
CA ASN A 112 7.21 9.13 0.84
C ASN A 112 7.02 7.63 1.03
N VAL A 113 6.00 7.23 1.80
CA VAL A 113 5.64 5.83 1.91
C VAL A 113 4.97 5.40 0.61
N CYS A 114 5.47 4.35 0.02
CA CYS A 114 4.97 3.89 -1.28
C CYS A 114 4.96 2.37 -1.37
N ILE A 115 4.30 1.86 -2.41
CA ILE A 115 4.32 0.45 -2.76
C ILE A 115 5.22 0.30 -3.98
N ILE A 116 6.18 -0.63 -3.92
CA ILE A 116 6.99 -0.97 -5.08
C ILE A 116 6.76 -2.43 -5.45
N ALA A 117 6.92 -2.74 -6.73
CA ALA A 117 6.80 -4.10 -7.22
C ALA A 117 8.05 -4.89 -6.84
N THR A 118 7.85 -6.08 -6.29
CA THR A 118 8.95 -7.02 -5.99
C THR A 118 9.12 -8.05 -7.10
N LYS A 119 8.18 -8.09 -8.03
CA LYS A 119 8.16 -8.97 -9.20
C LYS A 119 7.53 -8.21 -10.34
N ASN A 120 7.69 -8.71 -11.56
CA ASN A 120 6.89 -8.20 -12.68
C ASN A 120 5.43 -8.56 -12.45
N ILE A 121 4.54 -7.59 -12.67
CA ILE A 121 3.10 -7.74 -12.49
C ILE A 121 2.44 -7.58 -13.85
N LYS A 122 1.64 -8.56 -14.24
CA LYS A 122 0.96 -8.54 -15.54
C LYS A 122 -0.19 -7.54 -15.53
N SER A 123 -0.54 -7.02 -16.72
CA SER A 123 -1.74 -6.20 -16.86
C SER A 123 -2.95 -6.94 -16.30
N TYR A 124 -3.78 -6.22 -15.54
CA TYR A 124 -5.03 -6.72 -14.92
C TYR A 124 -4.80 -7.73 -13.80
N GLN A 125 -3.58 -7.94 -13.37
CA GLN A 125 -3.28 -8.78 -12.21
C GLN A 125 -3.47 -7.97 -10.93
N GLU A 126 -3.98 -8.62 -9.89
CA GLU A 126 -4.13 -7.96 -8.58
C GLU A 126 -2.78 -7.71 -7.94
N ILE A 127 -2.67 -6.56 -7.28
CA ILE A 127 -1.46 -6.18 -6.55
C ILE A 127 -1.63 -6.58 -5.10
N PHE A 128 -0.74 -7.43 -4.61
CA PHE A 128 -0.72 -7.89 -3.22
C PHE A 128 0.56 -7.38 -2.57
N CYS A 129 0.40 -6.67 -1.48
CA CYS A 129 1.48 -5.93 -0.85
C CYS A 129 1.82 -6.47 0.53
N SER A 130 3.11 -6.74 0.74
CA SER A 130 3.60 -7.05 2.08
C SER A 130 3.80 -5.74 2.84
N TYR A 131 3.20 -5.63 4.01
CA TYR A 131 3.34 -4.42 4.83
C TYR A 131 4.63 -4.42 5.67
N GLY A 132 5.38 -5.52 5.66
CA GLY A 132 6.69 -5.55 6.33
C GLY A 132 6.60 -5.47 7.85
N LYS A 133 6.64 -6.63 8.51
CA LYS A 133 6.50 -6.70 9.98
C LYS A 133 7.42 -5.76 10.73
N LYS A 134 8.69 -5.69 10.33
CA LYS A 134 9.65 -4.84 11.02
C LYS A 134 9.27 -3.37 11.03
N TYR A 135 8.68 -2.92 9.93
CA TYR A 135 8.24 -1.53 9.80
C TYR A 135 7.13 -1.22 10.79
N TRP A 136 6.18 -2.14 10.94
CA TRP A 136 5.03 -1.94 11.81
C TRP A 136 5.38 -2.16 13.28
N GLU A 137 6.12 -3.20 13.60
CA GLU A 137 6.50 -3.53 14.97
C GLU A 137 7.31 -2.43 15.64
N LYS A 138 8.10 -1.71 14.87
CA LYS A 138 8.93 -0.64 15.38
C LYS A 138 8.12 0.48 16.01
N HIS A 139 6.87 0.65 15.60
CA HIS A 139 6.02 1.76 16.02
C HIS A 139 4.76 1.32 16.76
N SER A 140 4.67 0.07 17.08
CA SER A 140 3.53 -0.45 17.84
C SER A 140 3.72 -0.25 19.33
#